data_259a9cfdbcf663c00474a2a0efa64895
#
_entry.id   259a9cfdbcf663c00474a2a0efa64895
#
_cell.length_a   1.000
_cell.length_b   1.000
_cell.length_c   1.000
_cell.angle_alpha   90.00
_cell.angle_beta   90.00
_cell.angle_gamma   90.00
#
_symmetry.space_group_name_H-M   'P 1'
#
loop_
_entity.id
_entity.type
_entity.pdbx_description
1 polymer ?
#
loop_
_entity_poly.entity_id
_entity_poly.type
_entity_poly.pdbx_seq_one_letter_code
_entity_poly.pdbx_strand_id
1 'polypeptide(L)'
;MSKIREDIKKQQDKSDLLPPNKVIGDLKHVIVMEGKEQEFESLFKELATKAKEYDKGVNYYDLYKSEQPRTFVVMSQYENKDALQRHQKSEHGMYYFPKIRELLEKIEVSYHLCSVRIKSL
;
A
#
# COMPACT_ATOMS: atom_id res chain seq x y z
N MET A 1 -8.37 -15.80 7.76
CA MET A 1 -8.70 -14.36 7.90
C MET A 1 -7.71 -13.64 8.75
N SER A 2 -7.44 -14.20 9.91
CA SER A 2 -6.54 -13.59 10.86
C SER A 2 -5.14 -13.36 10.32
N LYS A 3 -4.60 -14.27 9.50
CA LYS A 3 -3.22 -14.14 9.01
C LYS A 3 -3.00 -12.88 8.17
N ILE A 4 -3.93 -12.56 7.27
CA ILE A 4 -3.80 -11.36 6.44
C ILE A 4 -3.94 -10.11 7.30
N ARG A 5 -4.85 -10.13 8.25
CA ARG A 5 -5.03 -9.01 9.19
C ARG A 5 -3.78 -8.80 10.04
N GLU A 6 -3.18 -9.89 10.50
CA GLU A 6 -1.95 -9.83 11.28
C GLU A 6 -0.79 -9.29 10.45
N ASP A 7 -0.68 -9.71 9.19
CA ASP A 7 0.38 -9.21 8.31
C ASP A 7 0.28 -7.72 8.10
N ILE A 8 -0.93 -7.20 7.90
CA ILE A 8 -1.14 -5.78 7.70
C ILE A 8 -0.90 -5.00 8.99
N LYS A 9 -1.34 -5.54 10.12
CA LYS A 9 -1.08 -4.92 11.42
C LYS A 9 0.41 -4.84 11.71
N LYS A 10 1.15 -5.90 11.43
CA LYS A 10 2.61 -5.91 11.59
C LYS A 10 3.27 -4.87 10.71
N GLN A 11 2.75 -4.70 9.49
CA GLN A 11 3.25 -3.70 8.56
C GLN A 11 3.07 -2.29 9.13
N GLN A 12 1.89 -2.00 9.67
CA GLN A 12 1.60 -0.70 10.27
C GLN A 12 2.49 -0.43 11.47
N ASP A 13 2.69 -1.44 12.32
CA ASP A 13 3.56 -1.32 13.49
C ASP A 13 4.98 -1.01 13.07
N LYS A 14 5.46 -1.65 12.00
CA LYS A 14 6.80 -1.41 11.47
C LYS A 14 7.00 0.01 10.98
N SER A 15 5.93 0.70 10.56
CA SER A 15 6.07 2.06 10.07
C SER A 15 6.55 3.02 11.17
N ASP A 16 6.32 2.70 12.43
CA ASP A 16 6.78 3.52 13.54
C ASP A 16 8.31 3.55 13.66
N LEU A 17 8.98 2.57 13.08
CA LEU A 17 10.44 2.48 13.10
C LEU A 17 11.10 3.27 11.98
N LEU A 18 10.32 3.83 11.07
CA LEU A 18 10.85 4.60 9.94
C LEU A 18 11.36 5.96 10.40
N PRO A 19 12.44 6.47 9.78
CA PRO A 19 12.92 7.82 10.11
C PRO A 19 11.89 8.86 9.67
N PRO A 20 11.69 9.92 10.49
CA PRO A 20 10.60 10.86 10.25
C PRO A 20 10.76 11.80 9.06
N ASN A 21 12.01 12.06 8.65
CA ASN A 21 12.28 13.11 7.64
C ASN A 21 12.79 12.54 6.32
N LYS A 22 12.44 11.30 6.01
CA LYS A 22 12.81 10.66 4.74
C LYS A 22 11.58 10.43 3.89
N VAL A 23 11.79 10.47 2.58
CA VAL A 23 10.77 10.01 1.63
C VAL A 23 10.61 8.50 1.84
N ILE A 24 9.39 8.05 1.96
CA ILE A 24 9.07 6.65 2.25
C ILE A 24 8.42 6.01 1.03
N GLY A 25 8.98 4.90 0.58
CA GLY A 25 8.36 4.05 -0.42
C GLY A 25 7.65 2.89 0.26
N ASP A 26 6.61 2.41 -0.36
CA ASP A 26 5.86 1.24 0.10
C ASP A 26 5.66 0.33 -1.10
N LEU A 27 6.08 -0.92 -0.97
CA LEU A 27 5.93 -1.91 -2.02
C LEU A 27 5.25 -3.13 -1.45
N LYS A 28 4.15 -3.55 -2.08
CA LYS A 28 3.44 -4.76 -1.72
C LYS A 28 3.24 -5.64 -2.94
N HIS A 29 3.55 -6.91 -2.78
CA HIS A 29 3.37 -7.93 -3.80
C HIS A 29 2.25 -8.83 -3.30
N VAL A 30 1.10 -8.82 -3.97
CA VAL A 30 -0.10 -9.50 -3.47
C VAL A 30 -0.63 -10.50 -4.49
N ILE A 31 -1.26 -11.54 -3.98
CA ILE A 31 -1.96 -12.53 -4.80
C ILE A 31 -3.43 -12.42 -4.47
N VAL A 32 -4.24 -12.16 -5.48
CA VAL A 32 -5.69 -12.01 -5.34
C VAL A 32 -6.34 -13.40 -5.47
N MET A 33 -7.43 -13.60 -4.75
CA MET A 33 -8.20 -14.84 -4.85
C MET A 33 -8.73 -15.03 -6.26
N GLU A 34 -8.83 -16.31 -6.66
CA GLU A 34 -9.30 -16.65 -7.98
C GLU A 34 -10.67 -16.08 -8.26
N GLY A 35 -10.81 -15.44 -9.43
CA GLY A 35 -12.07 -14.84 -9.85
C GLY A 35 -12.34 -13.47 -9.25
N LYS A 36 -11.42 -12.93 -8.45
CA LYS A 36 -11.60 -11.65 -7.77
C LYS A 36 -10.74 -10.53 -8.33
N GLU A 37 -10.03 -10.78 -9.42
CA GLU A 37 -9.09 -9.80 -9.96
C GLU A 37 -9.77 -8.49 -10.36
N GLN A 38 -10.91 -8.56 -11.04
CA GLN A 38 -11.61 -7.36 -11.47
C GLN A 38 -12.13 -6.54 -10.30
N GLU A 39 -12.70 -7.21 -9.32
CA GLU A 39 -13.18 -6.54 -8.11
C GLU A 39 -12.04 -5.85 -7.38
N PHE A 40 -10.91 -6.55 -7.26
CA PHE A 40 -9.71 -6.00 -6.65
C PHE A 40 -9.25 -4.74 -7.38
N GLU A 41 -9.14 -4.79 -8.70
CA GLU A 41 -8.72 -3.64 -9.49
C GLU A 41 -9.66 -2.45 -9.32
N SER A 42 -10.97 -2.71 -9.33
CA SER A 42 -11.96 -1.65 -9.15
C SER A 42 -11.85 -0.98 -7.79
N LEU A 43 -11.78 -1.77 -6.73
CA LEU A 43 -11.66 -1.23 -5.38
C LEU A 43 -10.33 -0.48 -5.20
N PHE A 44 -9.26 -1.03 -5.76
CA PHE A 44 -7.97 -0.37 -5.67
C PHE A 44 -7.97 0.98 -6.40
N LYS A 45 -8.58 1.05 -7.57
CA LYS A 45 -8.69 2.31 -8.31
C LYS A 45 -9.46 3.37 -7.52
N GLU A 46 -10.53 2.96 -6.85
CA GLU A 46 -11.28 3.88 -6.00
C GLU A 46 -10.42 4.39 -4.85
N LEU A 47 -9.72 3.48 -4.16
CA LEU A 47 -8.83 3.87 -3.07
C LEU A 47 -7.72 4.80 -3.57
N ALA A 48 -7.09 4.44 -4.68
CA ALA A 48 -5.98 5.24 -5.22
C ALA A 48 -6.44 6.64 -5.61
N THR A 49 -7.63 6.74 -6.19
CA THR A 49 -8.21 8.04 -6.53
C THR A 49 -8.43 8.89 -5.29
N LYS A 50 -8.98 8.30 -4.23
CA LYS A 50 -9.19 9.00 -2.97
C LYS A 50 -7.86 9.41 -2.33
N ALA A 51 -6.87 8.50 -2.35
CA ALA A 51 -5.56 8.79 -1.78
C ALA A 51 -4.89 9.97 -2.49
N LYS A 52 -4.92 9.97 -3.81
CA LYS A 52 -4.31 11.06 -4.59
C LYS A 52 -5.03 12.38 -4.40
N GLU A 53 -6.33 12.34 -4.17
CA GLU A 53 -7.14 13.54 -4.01
C GLU A 53 -7.06 14.13 -2.60
N TYR A 54 -7.09 13.28 -1.58
CA TYR A 54 -7.25 13.72 -0.20
C TYR A 54 -6.04 13.52 0.69
N ASP A 55 -5.13 12.60 0.36
CA ASP A 55 -4.00 12.32 1.25
C ASP A 55 -2.82 13.22 0.92
N LYS A 56 -2.62 14.22 1.77
CA LYS A 56 -1.51 15.14 1.61
C LYS A 56 -0.19 14.41 1.77
N GLY A 57 0.73 14.66 0.86
CA GLY A 57 2.06 14.05 0.92
C GLY A 57 2.19 12.72 0.22
N VAL A 58 1.14 12.24 -0.44
CA VAL A 58 1.24 11.06 -1.29
C VAL A 58 1.79 11.49 -2.65
N ASN A 59 2.98 11.04 -2.98
CA ASN A 59 3.63 11.39 -4.23
C ASN A 59 3.10 10.58 -5.40
N TYR A 60 2.91 9.28 -5.19
CA TYR A 60 2.23 8.41 -6.15
C TYR A 60 1.65 7.19 -5.43
N TYR A 61 0.71 6.54 -6.10
CA TYR A 61 -0.01 5.39 -5.55
C TYR A 61 -0.47 4.55 -6.74
N ASP A 62 0.33 3.57 -7.12
CA ASP A 62 0.16 2.87 -8.38
C ASP A 62 0.00 1.36 -8.21
N LEU A 63 -0.79 0.79 -9.10
CA LEU A 63 -1.03 -0.64 -9.16
C LEU A 63 -0.48 -1.19 -10.46
N TYR A 64 0.32 -2.24 -10.36
CA TYR A 64 0.86 -2.95 -11.52
C TYR A 64 0.38 -4.38 -11.51
N LYS A 65 0.07 -4.90 -12.67
CA LYS A 65 -0.29 -6.30 -12.84
C LYS A 65 0.97 -7.06 -13.26
N SER A 66 1.27 -8.14 -12.55
CA SER A 66 2.39 -9.01 -12.86
C SER A 66 2.02 -9.97 -14.00
N GLU A 67 3.02 -10.55 -14.65
CA GLU A 67 2.81 -11.64 -15.60
C GLU A 67 2.36 -12.93 -14.91
N GLN A 68 2.54 -13.04 -13.59
CA GLN A 68 2.03 -14.18 -12.81
C GLN A 68 0.52 -14.04 -12.63
N PRO A 69 -0.25 -15.13 -12.71
CA PRO A 69 -1.70 -15.04 -12.53
C PRO A 69 -2.07 -14.46 -11.18
N ARG A 70 -3.10 -13.63 -11.16
CA ARG A 70 -3.69 -13.06 -9.95
C ARG A 70 -2.72 -12.27 -9.08
N THR A 71 -1.58 -11.87 -9.63
CA THR A 71 -0.51 -11.24 -8.88
C THR A 71 -0.38 -9.78 -9.27
N PHE A 72 -0.35 -8.93 -8.25
CA PHE A 72 -0.26 -7.48 -8.44
C PHE A 72 0.81 -6.91 -7.54
N VAL A 73 1.37 -5.79 -7.97
CA VAL A 73 2.34 -5.04 -7.19
C VAL A 73 1.78 -3.64 -6.96
N VAL A 74 1.72 -3.25 -5.70
CA VAL A 74 1.32 -1.90 -5.30
C VAL A 74 2.59 -1.15 -4.96
N MET A 75 2.78 0.00 -5.60
CA MET A 75 3.90 0.89 -5.30
C MET A 75 3.35 2.25 -4.95
N SER A 76 3.79 2.78 -3.83
CA SER A 76 3.39 4.11 -3.41
C SER A 76 4.55 4.82 -2.76
N GLN A 77 4.46 6.14 -2.73
CA GLN A 77 5.50 6.95 -2.13
C GLN A 77 4.89 8.12 -1.37
N TYR A 78 5.47 8.41 -0.24
CA TYR A 78 5.01 9.44 0.68
C TYR A 78 6.17 10.39 0.97
N GLU A 79 5.88 11.67 1.11
CA GLU A 79 6.94 12.66 1.33
C GLU A 79 7.65 12.46 2.66
N ASN A 80 7.00 11.81 3.63
CA ASN A 80 7.61 11.47 4.91
C ASN A 80 6.76 10.44 5.64
N LYS A 81 7.26 9.99 6.79
CA LYS A 81 6.58 9.01 7.64
C LYS A 81 5.19 9.47 8.05
N ASP A 82 5.04 10.74 8.39
CA ASP A 82 3.76 11.28 8.82
C ASP A 82 2.69 11.16 7.72
N ALA A 83 3.06 11.43 6.48
CA ALA A 83 2.15 11.29 5.34
C ALA A 83 1.71 9.84 5.16
N LEU A 84 2.65 8.88 5.30
CA LEU A 84 2.31 7.45 5.25
C LEU A 84 1.30 7.10 6.34
N GLN A 85 1.57 7.52 7.57
CA GLN A 85 0.70 7.18 8.70
C GLN A 85 -0.68 7.82 8.58
N ARG A 86 -0.75 9.06 8.07
CA ARG A 86 -2.04 9.71 7.81
C ARG A 86 -2.84 8.93 6.77
N HIS A 87 -2.18 8.45 5.71
CA HIS A 87 -2.84 7.62 4.71
C HIS A 87 -3.38 6.33 5.32
N GLN A 88 -2.59 5.66 6.13
CA GLN A 88 -3.00 4.41 6.79
C GLN A 88 -4.22 4.60 7.69
N LYS A 89 -4.36 5.78 8.28
CA LYS A 89 -5.44 6.10 9.23
C LYS A 89 -6.57 6.89 8.59
N SER A 90 -6.49 7.15 7.29
CA SER A 90 -7.49 7.95 6.60
C SER A 90 -8.87 7.28 6.61
N GLU A 91 -9.91 8.08 6.50
CA GLU A 91 -11.28 7.60 6.45
C GLU A 91 -11.49 6.63 5.28
N HIS A 92 -11.01 7.02 4.10
CA HIS A 92 -11.11 6.15 2.92
C HIS A 92 -10.24 4.90 3.07
N GLY A 93 -9.08 5.01 3.70
CA GLY A 93 -8.25 3.84 4.01
C GLY A 93 -9.00 2.86 4.88
N MET A 94 -9.62 3.35 5.94
CA MET A 94 -10.40 2.51 6.86
C MET A 94 -11.59 1.85 6.16
N TYR A 95 -12.11 2.48 5.12
CA TYR A 95 -13.21 1.91 4.34
C TYR A 95 -12.72 0.86 3.34
N TYR A 96 -11.68 1.17 2.57
CA TYR A 96 -11.23 0.31 1.46
C TYR A 96 -10.28 -0.79 1.88
N PHE A 97 -9.38 -0.56 2.84
CA PHE A 97 -8.39 -1.56 3.24
C PHE A 97 -9.01 -2.90 3.64
N PRO A 98 -10.05 -2.94 4.48
CA PRO A 98 -10.66 -4.23 4.82
C PRO A 98 -11.28 -4.92 3.61
N LYS A 99 -11.93 -4.16 2.73
CA LYS A 99 -12.57 -4.72 1.53
C LYS A 99 -11.56 -5.33 0.57
N ILE A 100 -10.48 -4.60 0.33
CA ILE A 100 -9.39 -5.08 -0.54
C ILE A 100 -8.74 -6.32 0.08
N ARG A 101 -8.50 -6.27 1.37
CA ARG A 101 -7.85 -7.35 2.10
C ARG A 101 -8.61 -8.67 1.98
N GLU A 102 -9.93 -8.60 1.99
CA GLU A 102 -10.77 -9.79 1.86
C GLU A 102 -10.67 -10.46 0.49
N LEU A 103 -10.17 -9.75 -0.52
CA LEU A 103 -9.98 -10.29 -1.85
C LEU A 103 -8.61 -10.93 -2.05
N LEU A 104 -7.72 -10.81 -1.05
CA LEU A 104 -6.36 -11.31 -1.16
C LEU A 104 -6.26 -12.74 -0.64
N GLU A 105 -5.60 -13.58 -1.43
CA GLU A 105 -5.20 -14.89 -0.98
C GLU A 105 -3.95 -14.78 -0.10
N LYS A 106 -3.04 -13.86 -0.47
CA LYS A 106 -1.76 -13.77 0.21
C LYS A 106 -1.10 -12.41 -0.04
N ILE A 107 -0.39 -11.92 0.96
CA ILE A 107 0.57 -10.83 0.80
C ILE A 107 1.94 -11.49 0.75
N GLU A 108 2.50 -11.56 -0.46
CA GLU A 108 3.75 -12.28 -0.70
C GLU A 108 4.94 -11.53 -0.11
N VAL A 109 4.98 -10.24 -0.36
CA VAL A 109 6.06 -9.35 0.04
C VAL A 109 5.45 -8.02 0.46
N SER A 110 6.01 -7.43 1.49
CA SER A 110 5.57 -6.11 1.94
C SER A 110 6.78 -5.38 2.54
N TYR A 111 7.16 -4.27 1.91
CA TYR A 111 8.31 -3.48 2.33
C TYR A 111 7.93 -2.03 2.55
N HIS A 112 8.51 -1.44 3.61
CA HIS A 112 8.64 0.00 3.71
C HIS A 112 10.10 0.33 3.39
N LEU A 113 10.30 1.32 2.54
CA LEU A 113 11.62 1.68 2.02
C LEU A 113 11.88 3.16 2.35
N CYS A 114 13.08 3.45 2.79
CA CYS A 114 13.50 4.84 3.01
C CYS A 114 14.37 5.29 1.84
N SER A 115 14.17 6.52 1.40
CA SER A 115 15.00 7.06 0.34
C SER A 115 16.46 7.18 0.81
N VAL A 116 17.36 6.84 -0.09
CA VAL A 116 18.78 7.11 0.08
C VAL A 116 19.09 8.38 -0.68
N ARG A 117 19.61 9.37 0.02
CA ARG A 117 19.94 10.63 -0.63
C ARG A 117 21.14 10.43 -1.54
N ILE A 118 20.91 10.64 -2.82
CA ILE A 118 21.97 10.56 -3.81
C ILE A 118 22.33 12.00 -4.18
N LYS A 119 23.61 12.32 -4.05
CA LYS A 119 24.07 13.65 -4.45
C LYS A 119 23.83 13.82 -5.94
N SER A 120 23.41 15.02 -6.32
CA SER A 120 23.17 15.29 -7.74
C SER A 120 24.45 15.06 -8.54
N LEU A 121 24.24 14.46 -9.66
CA LEU A 121 25.33 14.15 -10.59
C LEU A 121 25.70 15.37 -11.41
#